data_2977bfd1f530004ffedc1ba232491f4c
#
_entry.id   2977bfd1f530004ffedc1ba232491f4c
#
_cell.length_a   1.000
_cell.length_b   1.000
_cell.length_c   1.000
_cell.angle_alpha   90.00
_cell.angle_beta   90.00
_cell.angle_gamma   90.00
#
_symmetry.space_group_name_H-M   'P 1'
#
loop_
_entity.id
_entity.type
_entity.pdbx_description
1 polymer ?
#
loop_
_entity_poly.entity_id
_entity_poly.type
_entity_poly.pdbx_seq_one_letter_code
_entity_poly.pdbx_strand_id
1 'polypeptide(L)'
;MQILNGEKITLGTCYYPEHWDEALWREDLSRMLACGIEVIRIAEFAWNKIEPAEGVYNYDFFDRFLDVAEEAGMKVIMGTPTATPPAWLTEKYPECLNAGIDGTLYRHGLRRHYNYNSPVYRKLCGNIVEHMAGHYGGRSCVIGWQIDNELNCEANEFYSESDTAAFRGYLQKKYGSLEKLNEAWGAVFWNQTYTDWKEVYVPRPTVSGGVNPHQTLDYLRFISESTNEFARMQADIIRKYIKEGDFITTNGLFGHVDYQKMAGESIDFITYDSYPNFAYDLNNYSDKDEMKDRKWSRNLTETRAVSRIFGIMEQQSGAGGWNSRMMQPTPRRGQMTLWTMQSIAHGADFVSYFRWRTCTFGTEIYWHGILDYSGRDNRRLAEVGDIYKKVTALREIAGGEYEAAVGVIKDYDNIFDAEYDKWHE
;
A
#
# COMPACT_ATOMS: atom_id res chain seq x y z
N MET A 1 13.22 -12.89 -10.16
CA MET A 1 11.78 -12.56 -9.95
C MET A 1 11.02 -12.81 -11.25
N GLN A 2 9.81 -13.38 -11.20
CA GLN A 2 9.11 -13.81 -12.42
C GLN A 2 8.46 -12.66 -13.22
N ILE A 3 8.14 -11.54 -12.59
CA ILE A 3 7.46 -10.41 -13.26
C ILE A 3 8.37 -9.21 -13.54
N LEU A 4 9.55 -9.18 -12.96
CA LEU A 4 10.55 -8.12 -13.12
C LEU A 4 11.90 -8.75 -13.47
N ASN A 5 11.90 -9.58 -14.52
CA ASN A 5 13.09 -10.33 -14.97
C ASN A 5 13.84 -9.65 -16.14
N GLY A 6 13.37 -8.49 -16.59
CA GLY A 6 13.95 -7.78 -17.71
C GLY A 6 13.68 -8.40 -19.10
N GLU A 7 12.83 -9.41 -19.19
CA GLU A 7 12.54 -10.08 -20.48
C GLU A 7 11.30 -9.51 -21.15
N LYS A 8 10.35 -9.02 -20.37
CA LYS A 8 9.10 -8.43 -20.86
C LYS A 8 8.45 -7.53 -19.83
N ILE A 9 7.59 -6.64 -20.29
CA ILE A 9 6.67 -5.88 -19.46
C ILE A 9 5.44 -6.73 -19.17
N THR A 10 5.07 -6.89 -17.91
CA THR A 10 3.97 -7.76 -17.49
C THR A 10 2.75 -6.94 -17.11
N LEU A 11 1.55 -7.35 -17.56
CA LEU A 11 0.28 -6.77 -17.15
C LEU A 11 -0.40 -7.62 -16.09
N GLY A 12 -1.01 -6.95 -15.11
CA GLY A 12 -1.78 -7.57 -14.02
C GLY A 12 -3.10 -6.86 -13.76
N THR A 13 -3.85 -7.38 -12.79
CA THR A 13 -5.04 -6.71 -12.24
C THR A 13 -5.29 -7.15 -10.80
N CYS A 14 -5.90 -6.27 -10.01
CA CYS A 14 -6.44 -6.63 -8.71
C CYS A 14 -7.74 -7.40 -8.92
N TYR A 15 -7.87 -8.53 -8.23
CA TYR A 15 -9.04 -9.39 -8.30
C TYR A 15 -9.45 -9.85 -6.90
N TYR A 16 -10.72 -9.84 -6.64
CA TYR A 16 -11.28 -10.20 -5.33
C TYR A 16 -12.24 -11.39 -5.52
N PRO A 17 -11.73 -12.63 -5.57
CA PRO A 17 -12.58 -13.81 -5.82
C PRO A 17 -13.72 -13.94 -4.81
N GLU A 18 -13.52 -13.44 -3.58
CA GLU A 18 -14.52 -13.45 -2.51
C GLU A 18 -15.70 -12.48 -2.74
N HIS A 19 -15.61 -11.59 -3.74
CA HIS A 19 -16.69 -10.71 -4.14
C HIS A 19 -17.61 -11.29 -5.23
N TRP A 20 -17.24 -12.43 -5.82
CA TRP A 20 -17.91 -12.97 -7.00
C TRP A 20 -18.32 -14.41 -6.80
N ASP A 21 -19.36 -14.85 -7.52
CA ASP A 21 -19.73 -16.25 -7.60
C ASP A 21 -18.57 -17.08 -8.18
N GLU A 22 -18.32 -18.24 -7.59
CA GLU A 22 -17.25 -19.16 -8.02
C GLU A 22 -17.40 -19.58 -9.49
N ALA A 23 -18.64 -19.62 -10.01
CA ALA A 23 -18.93 -19.92 -11.41
C ALA A 23 -18.29 -18.91 -12.40
N LEU A 24 -18.00 -17.68 -11.95
CA LEU A 24 -17.38 -16.64 -12.78
C LEU A 24 -15.86 -16.74 -12.85
N TRP A 25 -15.20 -17.44 -11.94
CA TRP A 25 -13.74 -17.45 -11.84
C TRP A 25 -13.06 -17.90 -13.12
N ARG A 26 -13.48 -19.03 -13.70
CA ARG A 26 -12.88 -19.58 -14.92
C ARG A 26 -13.07 -18.65 -16.13
N GLU A 27 -14.23 -18.04 -16.25
CA GLU A 27 -14.52 -17.07 -17.31
C GLU A 27 -13.65 -15.81 -17.14
N ASP A 28 -13.57 -15.27 -15.92
CA ASP A 28 -12.77 -14.08 -15.63
C ASP A 28 -11.30 -14.30 -15.93
N LEU A 29 -10.71 -15.40 -15.45
CA LEU A 29 -9.30 -15.71 -15.70
C LEU A 29 -9.04 -15.92 -17.21
N SER A 30 -9.93 -16.59 -17.91
CA SER A 30 -9.81 -16.78 -19.38
C SER A 30 -9.86 -15.43 -20.11
N ARG A 31 -10.75 -14.53 -19.75
CA ARG A 31 -10.85 -13.19 -20.34
C ARG A 31 -9.64 -12.29 -20.00
N MET A 32 -9.10 -12.40 -18.79
CA MET A 32 -7.86 -11.73 -18.40
C MET A 32 -6.70 -12.15 -19.28
N LEU A 33 -6.47 -13.47 -19.41
CA LEU A 33 -5.41 -14.02 -20.25
C LEU A 33 -5.59 -13.64 -21.73
N ALA A 34 -6.82 -13.64 -22.24
CA ALA A 34 -7.12 -13.26 -23.62
C ALA A 34 -6.78 -11.79 -23.92
N CYS A 35 -6.79 -10.90 -22.95
CA CYS A 35 -6.37 -9.50 -23.10
C CYS A 35 -4.94 -9.22 -22.63
N GLY A 36 -4.16 -10.27 -22.27
CA GLY A 36 -2.75 -10.18 -21.90
C GLY A 36 -2.47 -9.90 -20.44
N ILE A 37 -3.46 -9.99 -19.55
CA ILE A 37 -3.26 -9.95 -18.11
C ILE A 37 -2.83 -11.33 -17.63
N GLU A 38 -1.63 -11.44 -17.07
CA GLU A 38 -1.00 -12.70 -16.66
C GLU A 38 -0.88 -12.85 -15.15
N VAL A 39 -1.07 -11.79 -14.39
CA VAL A 39 -0.88 -11.73 -12.94
C VAL A 39 -2.10 -11.11 -12.28
N ILE A 40 -2.53 -11.70 -11.18
CA ILE A 40 -3.56 -11.12 -10.31
C ILE A 40 -3.05 -10.94 -8.89
N ARG A 41 -3.47 -9.85 -8.20
CA ARG A 41 -3.32 -9.68 -6.77
C ARG A 41 -4.63 -10.03 -6.09
N ILE A 42 -4.58 -10.81 -5.00
CA ILE A 42 -5.75 -11.29 -4.24
C ILE A 42 -5.50 -11.26 -2.73
N ALA A 43 -6.56 -11.36 -1.94
CA ALA A 43 -6.61 -11.69 -0.52
C ALA A 43 -6.20 -10.57 0.46
N GLU A 44 -5.70 -9.43 0.04
CA GLU A 44 -5.21 -8.35 0.92
C GLU A 44 -6.27 -7.77 1.87
N PHE A 45 -7.54 -8.11 1.68
CA PHE A 45 -8.65 -7.68 2.55
C PHE A 45 -9.48 -8.86 3.09
N ALA A 46 -8.97 -10.09 2.96
CA ALA A 46 -9.76 -11.30 3.20
C ALA A 46 -9.50 -11.97 4.56
N TRP A 47 -9.05 -11.24 5.61
CA TRP A 47 -8.70 -11.84 6.90
C TRP A 47 -9.82 -12.71 7.45
N ASN A 48 -11.04 -12.16 7.57
CA ASN A 48 -12.18 -12.92 8.13
C ASN A 48 -12.59 -14.13 7.29
N LYS A 49 -12.25 -14.16 5.99
CA LYS A 49 -12.50 -15.31 5.11
C LYS A 49 -11.56 -16.47 5.43
N ILE A 50 -10.34 -16.15 5.85
CA ILE A 50 -9.29 -17.12 6.20
C ILE A 50 -9.33 -17.47 7.68
N GLU A 51 -9.56 -16.48 8.56
CA GLU A 51 -9.67 -16.65 10.01
C GLU A 51 -10.98 -16.04 10.51
N PRO A 52 -12.11 -16.78 10.39
CA PRO A 52 -13.42 -16.29 10.78
C PRO A 52 -13.60 -16.10 12.30
N ALA A 53 -12.77 -16.75 13.10
CA ALA A 53 -12.64 -16.56 14.54
C ALA A 53 -11.17 -16.80 14.92
N GLU A 54 -10.72 -16.20 16.01
CA GLU A 54 -9.33 -16.29 16.46
C GLU A 54 -8.84 -17.74 16.57
N GLY A 55 -7.78 -18.05 15.84
CA GLY A 55 -7.16 -19.38 15.80
C GLY A 55 -7.92 -20.43 15.01
N VAL A 56 -9.01 -20.06 14.34
CA VAL A 56 -9.80 -20.95 13.48
C VAL A 56 -9.54 -20.58 12.03
N TYR A 57 -8.74 -21.39 11.34
CA TYR A 57 -8.35 -21.14 9.95
C TYR A 57 -9.14 -21.98 8.97
N ASN A 58 -9.59 -21.38 7.87
CA ASN A 58 -10.28 -22.01 6.76
C ASN A 58 -9.64 -21.60 5.44
N TYR A 59 -9.01 -22.53 4.77
CA TYR A 59 -8.31 -22.30 3.51
C TYR A 59 -9.14 -22.72 2.29
N ASP A 60 -10.20 -23.49 2.46
CA ASP A 60 -10.97 -24.15 1.38
C ASP A 60 -11.35 -23.21 0.24
N PHE A 61 -11.74 -21.97 0.56
CA PHE A 61 -12.17 -21.01 -0.45
C PHE A 61 -11.01 -20.61 -1.37
N PHE A 62 -9.89 -20.20 -0.80
CA PHE A 62 -8.74 -19.80 -1.59
C PHE A 62 -8.01 -21.00 -2.21
N ASP A 63 -8.05 -22.18 -1.59
CA ASP A 63 -7.54 -23.41 -2.21
C ASP A 63 -8.25 -23.70 -3.54
N ARG A 64 -9.60 -23.71 -3.53
CA ARG A 64 -10.38 -23.89 -4.77
C ARG A 64 -10.11 -22.81 -5.81
N PHE A 65 -9.94 -21.55 -5.38
CA PHE A 65 -9.62 -20.47 -6.31
C PHE A 65 -8.21 -20.65 -6.91
N LEU A 66 -7.22 -20.97 -6.08
CA LEU A 66 -5.85 -21.18 -6.53
C LEU A 66 -5.73 -22.41 -7.44
N ASP A 67 -6.51 -23.48 -7.22
CA ASP A 67 -6.59 -24.61 -8.15
C ASP A 67 -7.06 -24.15 -9.54
N VAL A 68 -8.10 -23.31 -9.60
CA VAL A 68 -8.58 -22.73 -10.88
C VAL A 68 -7.53 -21.81 -11.50
N ALA A 69 -6.80 -21.04 -10.71
CA ALA A 69 -5.73 -20.17 -11.20
C ALA A 69 -4.55 -20.99 -11.77
N GLU A 70 -4.15 -22.06 -11.09
CA GLU A 70 -3.10 -22.99 -11.57
C GLU A 70 -3.50 -23.67 -12.88
N GLU A 71 -4.72 -24.21 -12.96
CA GLU A 71 -5.26 -24.81 -14.19
C GLU A 71 -5.26 -23.83 -15.37
N ALA A 72 -5.58 -22.56 -15.10
CA ALA A 72 -5.58 -21.51 -16.12
C ALA A 72 -4.17 -21.00 -16.48
N GLY A 73 -3.15 -21.31 -15.70
CA GLY A 73 -1.79 -20.74 -15.85
C GLY A 73 -1.68 -19.28 -15.39
N MET A 74 -2.63 -18.81 -14.58
CA MET A 74 -2.62 -17.46 -13.99
C MET A 74 -1.62 -17.40 -12.84
N LYS A 75 -0.82 -16.33 -12.79
CA LYS A 75 0.11 -16.05 -11.70
C LYS A 75 -0.57 -15.20 -10.63
N VAL A 76 -0.21 -15.43 -9.37
CA VAL A 76 -0.87 -14.82 -8.22
C VAL A 76 0.14 -14.11 -7.32
N ILE A 77 -0.18 -12.88 -6.93
CA ILE A 77 0.43 -12.16 -5.82
C ILE A 77 -0.55 -12.26 -4.65
N MET A 78 -0.11 -12.88 -3.55
CA MET A 78 -0.92 -12.96 -2.33
C MET A 78 -0.72 -11.70 -1.49
N GLY A 79 -1.81 -11.06 -1.09
CA GLY A 79 -1.78 -9.95 -0.14
C GLY A 79 -1.94 -10.42 1.31
N THR A 80 -1.15 -9.88 2.24
CA THR A 80 -1.42 -10.07 3.66
C THR A 80 -2.58 -9.17 4.09
N PRO A 81 -3.60 -9.68 4.80
CA PRO A 81 -4.87 -8.97 5.00
C PRO A 81 -4.85 -8.00 6.18
N THR A 82 -3.66 -7.51 6.56
CA THR A 82 -3.45 -6.74 7.77
C THR A 82 -3.97 -5.29 7.69
N ALA A 83 -4.36 -4.82 6.50
CA ALA A 83 -5.00 -3.51 6.34
C ALA A 83 -6.44 -3.45 6.88
N THR A 84 -7.11 -4.60 6.99
CA THR A 84 -8.54 -4.70 7.36
C THR A 84 -8.78 -5.80 8.39
N PRO A 85 -8.44 -5.56 9.67
CA PRO A 85 -8.67 -6.57 10.70
C PRO A 85 -10.17 -6.88 10.85
N PRO A 86 -10.52 -8.16 11.14
CA PRO A 86 -11.90 -8.56 11.30
C PRO A 86 -12.56 -7.96 12.56
N ALA A 87 -13.89 -7.87 12.54
CA ALA A 87 -14.65 -7.29 13.65
C ALA A 87 -14.42 -8.00 15.00
N TRP A 88 -14.28 -9.33 14.96
CA TRP A 88 -14.04 -10.11 16.19
C TRP A 88 -12.72 -9.70 16.89
N LEU A 89 -11.71 -9.27 16.12
CA LEU A 89 -10.40 -8.86 16.63
C LEU A 89 -10.53 -7.57 17.45
N THR A 90 -11.10 -6.54 16.87
CA THR A 90 -11.22 -5.23 17.52
C THR A 90 -12.28 -5.18 18.62
N GLU A 91 -13.29 -6.08 18.58
CA GLU A 91 -14.26 -6.27 19.65
C GLU A 91 -13.61 -6.96 20.87
N LYS A 92 -12.80 -7.99 20.62
CA LYS A 92 -12.13 -8.74 21.68
C LYS A 92 -10.93 -7.99 22.28
N TYR A 93 -10.24 -7.18 21.46
CA TYR A 93 -9.02 -6.47 21.80
C TYR A 93 -9.11 -4.99 21.44
N PRO A 94 -9.96 -4.21 22.13
CA PRO A 94 -10.17 -2.79 21.82
C PRO A 94 -8.89 -1.94 21.93
N GLU A 95 -7.87 -2.40 22.65
CA GLU A 95 -6.53 -1.79 22.69
C GLU A 95 -5.79 -1.83 21.34
N CYS A 96 -6.30 -2.59 20.36
CA CYS A 96 -5.81 -2.55 18.98
C CYS A 96 -6.32 -1.35 18.19
N LEU A 97 -7.33 -0.65 18.69
CA LEU A 97 -7.92 0.48 17.98
C LEU A 97 -6.97 1.68 17.98
N ASN A 98 -6.88 2.34 16.83
CA ASN A 98 -6.18 3.61 16.72
C ASN A 98 -7.01 4.74 17.29
N ALA A 99 -6.36 5.83 17.67
CA ALA A 99 -6.99 7.03 18.21
C ALA A 99 -6.61 8.25 17.37
N GLY A 100 -7.55 9.14 17.18
CA GLY A 100 -7.29 10.48 16.67
C GLY A 100 -6.54 11.35 17.67
N ILE A 101 -6.03 12.48 17.20
CA ILE A 101 -5.29 13.45 18.04
C ILE A 101 -6.12 13.99 19.20
N ASP A 102 -7.43 14.01 19.07
CA ASP A 102 -8.40 14.41 20.11
C ASP A 102 -8.69 13.29 21.13
N GLY A 103 -8.09 12.11 20.97
CA GLY A 103 -8.28 10.94 21.81
C GLY A 103 -9.51 10.10 21.46
N THR A 104 -10.25 10.45 20.41
CA THR A 104 -11.38 9.64 19.93
C THR A 104 -10.88 8.34 19.32
N LEU A 105 -11.35 7.20 19.85
CA LEU A 105 -11.03 5.88 19.28
C LEU A 105 -11.80 5.65 17.99
N TYR A 106 -11.09 5.19 16.96
CA TYR A 106 -11.73 4.69 15.75
C TYR A 106 -12.50 3.40 16.04
N ARG A 107 -13.46 3.08 15.19
CA ARG A 107 -14.26 1.87 15.30
C ARG A 107 -14.01 0.96 14.11
N HIS A 108 -14.34 -0.31 14.28
CA HIS A 108 -14.34 -1.26 13.17
C HIS A 108 -15.18 -0.72 11.99
N GLY A 109 -14.64 -0.86 10.79
CA GLY A 109 -15.27 -0.45 9.54
C GLY A 109 -14.25 0.18 8.61
N LEU A 110 -14.34 -0.07 7.31
CA LEU A 110 -13.34 0.30 6.33
C LEU A 110 -11.95 -0.26 6.70
N ARG A 111 -10.92 0.58 6.67
CA ARG A 111 -9.55 0.18 7.02
C ARG A 111 -8.88 1.24 7.91
N ARG A 112 -7.67 0.96 8.45
CA ARG A 112 -6.84 1.87 9.27
C ARG A 112 -7.40 2.22 10.65
N HIS A 113 -8.41 1.53 11.13
CA HIS A 113 -8.93 1.71 12.49
C HIS A 113 -8.07 1.03 13.58
N TYR A 114 -6.99 0.39 13.20
CA TYR A 114 -6.06 -0.34 14.06
C TYR A 114 -4.74 0.42 14.27
N ASN A 115 -3.93 -0.10 15.17
CA ASN A 115 -2.68 0.49 15.62
C ASN A 115 -1.51 -0.49 15.46
N TYR A 116 -0.51 -0.13 14.65
CA TYR A 116 0.71 -0.94 14.43
C TYR A 116 1.52 -1.21 15.70
N ASN A 117 1.40 -0.37 16.72
CA ASN A 117 2.19 -0.43 17.94
C ASN A 117 1.51 -1.23 19.05
N SER A 118 0.27 -1.69 18.84
CA SER A 118 -0.38 -2.63 19.74
C SER A 118 0.34 -3.98 19.70
N PRO A 119 0.90 -4.48 20.83
CA PRO A 119 1.54 -5.80 20.85
C PRO A 119 0.60 -6.93 20.48
N VAL A 120 -0.69 -6.81 20.87
CA VAL A 120 -1.73 -7.77 20.53
C VAL A 120 -1.99 -7.78 19.04
N TYR A 121 -2.09 -6.60 18.43
CA TYR A 121 -2.30 -6.49 16.99
C TYR A 121 -1.13 -7.10 16.20
N ARG A 122 0.12 -6.73 16.55
CA ARG A 122 1.32 -7.32 15.92
C ARG A 122 1.35 -8.85 16.04
N LYS A 123 0.99 -9.40 17.21
CA LYS A 123 0.92 -10.84 17.41
C LYS A 123 -0.12 -11.49 16.49
N LEU A 124 -1.31 -10.93 16.40
CA LEU A 124 -2.39 -11.48 15.56
C LEU A 124 -2.05 -11.35 14.07
N CYS A 125 -1.46 -10.21 13.65
CA CYS A 125 -0.92 -10.07 12.30
C CYS A 125 0.16 -11.11 11.99
N GLY A 126 1.09 -11.33 12.91
CA GLY A 126 2.10 -12.39 12.75
C GLY A 126 1.48 -13.77 12.58
N ASN A 127 0.46 -14.10 13.36
CA ASN A 127 -0.23 -15.39 13.26
C ASN A 127 -0.90 -15.58 11.90
N ILE A 128 -1.72 -14.62 11.44
CA ILE A 128 -2.41 -14.77 10.14
C ILE A 128 -1.41 -14.83 8.98
N VAL A 129 -0.35 -14.01 9.00
CA VAL A 129 0.69 -14.03 7.98
C VAL A 129 1.43 -15.37 7.96
N GLU A 130 1.78 -15.92 9.13
CA GLU A 130 2.46 -17.22 9.22
C GLU A 130 1.58 -18.36 8.71
N HIS A 131 0.30 -18.39 9.07
CA HIS A 131 -0.65 -19.38 8.57
C HIS A 131 -0.86 -19.27 7.06
N MET A 132 -1.02 -18.06 6.52
CA MET A 132 -1.16 -17.87 5.08
C MET A 132 0.12 -18.25 4.33
N ALA A 133 1.27 -17.78 4.77
CA ALA A 133 2.54 -18.08 4.12
C ALA A 133 2.88 -19.58 4.19
N GLY A 134 2.65 -20.22 5.35
CA GLY A 134 2.85 -21.66 5.53
C GLY A 134 1.96 -22.51 4.63
N HIS A 135 0.73 -22.07 4.37
CA HIS A 135 -0.23 -22.81 3.55
C HIS A 135 -0.08 -22.52 2.05
N TYR A 136 0.06 -21.25 1.66
CA TYR A 136 0.05 -20.84 0.25
C TYR A 136 1.43 -20.63 -0.37
N GLY A 137 2.49 -20.47 0.42
CA GLY A 137 3.83 -20.14 -0.08
C GLY A 137 4.41 -21.19 -1.02
N GLY A 138 4.00 -22.45 -0.91
CA GLY A 138 4.41 -23.54 -1.79
C GLY A 138 3.62 -23.68 -3.10
N ARG A 139 2.49 -22.96 -3.26
CA ARG A 139 1.63 -23.08 -4.45
C ARG A 139 2.37 -22.62 -5.72
N SER A 140 2.19 -23.37 -6.81
CA SER A 140 2.93 -23.12 -8.07
C SER A 140 2.52 -21.79 -8.73
N CYS A 141 1.26 -21.39 -8.61
CA CYS A 141 0.75 -20.14 -9.15
C CYS A 141 1.13 -18.90 -8.31
N VAL A 142 1.44 -19.05 -7.03
CA VAL A 142 1.85 -17.93 -6.15
C VAL A 142 3.31 -17.60 -6.45
N ILE A 143 3.56 -16.39 -6.95
CA ILE A 143 4.86 -15.92 -7.40
C ILE A 143 5.44 -14.81 -6.53
N GLY A 144 4.67 -14.30 -5.59
CA GLY A 144 5.08 -13.23 -4.71
C GLY A 144 4.00 -12.84 -3.71
N TRP A 145 4.39 -11.96 -2.80
CA TRP A 145 3.56 -11.47 -1.70
C TRP A 145 3.56 -9.95 -1.64
N GLN A 146 2.39 -9.38 -1.40
CA GLN A 146 2.26 -7.98 -1.01
C GLN A 146 2.02 -7.90 0.50
N ILE A 147 2.87 -7.16 1.20
CA ILE A 147 2.67 -6.85 2.62
C ILE A 147 1.62 -5.76 2.75
N ASP A 148 0.56 -6.01 3.53
CA ASP A 148 -0.49 -5.04 3.82
C ASP A 148 -1.08 -4.43 2.54
N ASN A 149 -1.69 -3.27 2.63
CA ASN A 149 -2.10 -2.47 1.49
C ASN A 149 -2.00 -0.99 1.82
N GLU A 150 -1.20 -0.25 1.06
CA GLU A 150 -1.05 1.20 1.19
C GLU A 150 -0.76 1.64 2.63
N LEU A 151 0.34 1.17 3.21
CA LEU A 151 0.77 1.54 4.56
C LEU A 151 0.74 3.05 4.75
N ASN A 152 0.13 3.51 5.86
CA ASN A 152 -0.05 4.93 6.20
C ASN A 152 -0.93 5.74 5.21
N CYS A 153 -1.76 5.11 4.38
CA CYS A 153 -2.73 5.82 3.55
C CYS A 153 -3.74 6.56 4.44
N GLU A 154 -4.85 6.57 4.63
CA GLU A 154 -5.81 7.42 5.35
C GLU A 154 -5.40 7.86 6.77
N ALA A 155 -4.51 7.11 7.44
CA ALA A 155 -3.99 7.43 8.76
C ALA A 155 -2.47 7.23 8.78
N ASN A 156 -1.73 8.32 8.95
CA ASN A 156 -0.26 8.36 9.00
C ASN A 156 0.26 8.94 10.33
N GLU A 157 -0.63 9.16 11.28
CA GLU A 157 -0.32 9.58 12.65
C GLU A 157 -1.14 8.74 13.62
N PHE A 158 -0.55 8.38 14.76
CA PHE A 158 -1.09 7.39 15.69
C PHE A 158 -1.02 7.91 17.12
N TYR A 159 -2.14 7.92 17.83
CA TYR A 159 -2.29 8.60 19.10
C TYR A 159 -2.88 7.73 20.24
N SER A 160 -2.84 6.41 20.10
CA SER A 160 -3.29 5.50 21.15
C SER A 160 -2.28 5.38 22.30
N GLU A 161 -2.69 4.74 23.38
CA GLU A 161 -1.79 4.46 24.51
C GLU A 161 -0.63 3.54 24.10
N SER A 162 -0.86 2.59 23.20
CA SER A 162 0.19 1.73 22.67
C SER A 162 1.22 2.52 21.86
N ASP A 163 0.78 3.54 21.11
CA ASP A 163 1.68 4.43 20.37
C ASP A 163 2.54 5.26 21.32
N THR A 164 1.94 5.79 22.37
CA THR A 164 2.68 6.52 23.40
C THR A 164 3.72 5.64 24.09
N ALA A 165 3.36 4.39 24.42
CA ALA A 165 4.30 3.44 25.04
C ALA A 165 5.45 3.07 24.08
N ALA A 166 5.13 2.83 22.81
CA ALA A 166 6.13 2.51 21.79
C ALA A 166 7.04 3.71 21.49
N PHE A 167 6.50 4.93 21.43
CA PHE A 167 7.28 6.16 21.25
C PHE A 167 8.28 6.37 22.38
N ARG A 168 7.87 6.15 23.64
CA ARG A 168 8.79 6.17 24.78
C ARG A 168 9.94 5.17 24.60
N GLY A 169 9.62 3.94 24.20
CA GLY A 169 10.63 2.91 23.93
C GLY A 169 11.60 3.30 22.81
N TYR A 170 11.09 3.90 21.74
CA TYR A 170 11.89 4.45 20.65
C TYR A 170 12.86 5.54 21.16
N LEU A 171 12.38 6.50 21.95
CA LEU A 171 13.20 7.58 22.50
C LEU A 171 14.24 7.06 23.50
N GLN A 172 13.87 6.08 24.34
CA GLN A 172 14.81 5.41 25.25
C GLN A 172 15.94 4.75 24.48
N LYS A 173 15.63 4.05 23.40
CA LYS A 173 16.64 3.43 22.53
C LYS A 173 17.52 4.49 21.85
N LYS A 174 16.93 5.59 21.40
CA LYS A 174 17.63 6.67 20.68
C LYS A 174 18.56 7.47 21.57
N TYR A 175 18.10 7.91 22.74
CA TYR A 175 18.81 8.83 23.63
C TYR A 175 19.52 8.16 24.81
N GLY A 176 19.02 7.02 25.23
CA GLY A 176 19.57 6.26 26.37
C GLY A 176 19.21 6.83 27.75
N SER A 177 19.06 8.16 27.90
CA SER A 177 18.65 8.79 29.18
C SER A 177 17.79 10.01 28.96
N LEU A 178 17.03 10.42 30.01
CA LEU A 178 16.21 11.63 29.99
C LEU A 178 17.03 12.91 29.88
N GLU A 179 18.23 12.92 30.47
CA GLU A 179 19.14 14.08 30.38
C GLU A 179 19.50 14.37 28.94
N LYS A 180 19.87 13.32 28.18
CA LYS A 180 20.17 13.47 26.75
C LYS A 180 18.97 13.84 25.91
N LEU A 181 17.80 13.31 26.23
CA LEU A 181 16.54 13.71 25.58
C LEU A 181 16.26 15.20 25.83
N ASN A 182 16.33 15.63 27.10
CA ASN A 182 16.08 17.02 27.49
C ASN A 182 17.06 17.98 26.82
N GLU A 183 18.33 17.60 26.75
CA GLU A 183 19.38 18.35 26.03
C GLU A 183 19.05 18.48 24.54
N ALA A 184 18.76 17.36 23.87
CA ALA A 184 18.48 17.30 22.44
C ALA A 184 17.21 18.10 22.05
N TRP A 185 16.20 18.09 22.92
CA TRP A 185 14.96 18.84 22.69
C TRP A 185 14.99 20.27 23.20
N GLY A 186 16.10 20.70 23.83
CA GLY A 186 16.19 22.04 24.43
C GLY A 186 15.13 22.26 25.51
N ALA A 187 14.77 21.21 26.27
CA ALA A 187 13.60 21.19 27.14
C ALA A 187 13.67 22.13 28.35
N VAL A 188 14.83 22.73 28.60
CA VAL A 188 15.00 23.75 29.65
C VAL A 188 14.17 25.00 29.40
N PHE A 189 13.92 25.34 28.13
CA PHE A 189 13.12 26.51 27.77
C PHE A 189 11.62 26.27 28.04
N TRP A 190 10.94 27.19 28.64
CA TRP A 190 9.55 27.12 29.09
C TRP A 190 9.26 25.92 30.02
N ASN A 191 10.30 25.48 30.77
CA ASN A 191 10.18 24.43 31.77
C ASN A 191 9.60 23.10 31.21
N GLN A 192 10.05 22.70 30.03
CA GLN A 192 9.60 21.46 29.39
C GLN A 192 10.44 20.23 29.81
N THR A 193 11.35 20.39 30.78
CA THR A 193 12.27 19.35 31.25
C THR A 193 11.50 18.16 31.83
N TYR A 194 11.72 16.98 31.26
CA TYR A 194 11.15 15.73 31.74
C TYR A 194 12.02 15.13 32.85
N THR A 195 11.36 14.58 33.89
CA THR A 195 12.00 13.93 35.05
C THR A 195 11.68 12.44 35.15
N ASP A 196 10.62 11.99 34.49
CA ASP A 196 10.24 10.58 34.32
C ASP A 196 9.83 10.32 32.86
N TRP A 197 10.20 9.16 32.32
CA TRP A 197 9.78 8.75 30.99
C TRP A 197 8.26 8.71 30.82
N LYS A 198 7.50 8.50 31.88
CA LYS A 198 6.02 8.54 31.87
C LYS A 198 5.43 9.89 31.52
N GLU A 199 6.21 10.94 31.66
CA GLU A 199 5.80 12.31 31.31
C GLU A 199 5.90 12.58 29.80
N VAL A 200 6.58 11.71 29.05
CA VAL A 200 6.75 11.86 27.61
C VAL A 200 5.56 11.19 26.89
N TYR A 201 4.88 11.93 26.04
CA TYR A 201 3.75 11.47 25.24
C TYR A 201 4.02 11.69 23.75
N VAL A 202 3.27 11.00 22.88
CA VAL A 202 3.15 11.42 21.48
C VAL A 202 2.65 12.87 21.42
N PRO A 203 3.05 13.68 20.43
CA PRO A 203 2.64 15.09 20.33
C PRO A 203 1.13 15.26 20.45
N ARG A 204 0.71 16.25 21.28
CA ARG A 204 -0.71 16.59 21.46
C ARG A 204 -0.86 18.10 21.29
N PRO A 205 -2.05 18.61 20.87
CA PRO A 205 -2.29 20.03 20.81
C PRO A 205 -2.04 20.71 22.17
N THR A 206 -1.33 21.82 22.15
CA THR A 206 -1.14 22.69 23.31
C THR A 206 -1.98 23.96 23.18
N VAL A 207 -2.03 24.77 24.23
CA VAL A 207 -2.71 26.07 24.16
C VAL A 207 -2.11 26.98 23.09
N SER A 208 -0.83 26.83 22.82
CA SER A 208 -0.11 27.56 21.76
C SER A 208 -0.25 26.95 20.35
N GLY A 209 -0.96 25.84 20.21
CA GLY A 209 -1.22 25.17 18.95
C GLY A 209 -0.25 24.04 18.62
N GLY A 210 1.05 24.23 18.81
CA GLY A 210 2.10 23.24 18.52
C GLY A 210 2.73 22.65 19.77
N VAL A 211 3.69 21.77 19.56
CA VAL A 211 4.58 21.21 20.58
C VAL A 211 6.03 21.58 20.26
N ASN A 212 6.97 21.08 21.04
CA ASN A 212 8.39 21.22 20.76
C ASN A 212 8.73 20.64 19.36
N PRO A 213 9.34 21.40 18.43
CA PRO A 213 9.66 20.94 17.08
C PRO A 213 10.50 19.67 17.05
N HIS A 214 11.44 19.52 17.97
CA HIS A 214 12.27 18.30 18.09
C HIS A 214 11.44 17.08 18.48
N GLN A 215 10.43 17.25 19.35
CA GLN A 215 9.49 16.18 19.68
C GLN A 215 8.68 15.75 18.46
N THR A 216 8.21 16.70 17.68
CA THR A 216 7.46 16.44 16.45
C THR A 216 8.31 15.67 15.43
N LEU A 217 9.53 16.14 15.16
CA LEU A 217 10.42 15.46 14.22
C LEU A 217 10.74 14.03 14.69
N ASP A 218 11.00 13.83 15.98
CA ASP A 218 11.22 12.48 16.52
C ASP A 218 9.97 11.62 16.45
N TYR A 219 8.79 12.19 16.56
CA TYR A 219 7.54 11.46 16.41
C TYR A 219 7.34 10.98 14.95
N LEU A 220 7.63 11.80 13.95
CA LEU A 220 7.54 11.39 12.55
C LEU A 220 8.58 10.31 12.18
N ARG A 221 9.79 10.45 12.72
CA ARG A 221 10.81 9.39 12.64
C ARG A 221 10.35 8.08 13.28
N PHE A 222 9.69 8.17 14.43
CA PHE A 222 9.12 7.02 15.12
C PHE A 222 8.00 6.37 14.28
N ILE A 223 7.11 7.14 13.67
CA ILE A 223 6.07 6.60 12.78
C ILE A 223 6.73 5.81 11.64
N SER A 224 7.73 6.39 10.99
CA SER A 224 8.47 5.72 9.92
C SER A 224 9.11 4.41 10.39
N GLU A 225 9.81 4.45 11.53
CA GLU A 225 10.45 3.26 12.12
C GLU A 225 9.43 2.17 12.46
N SER A 226 8.35 2.55 13.12
CA SER A 226 7.25 1.66 13.52
C SER A 226 6.60 0.97 12.33
N THR A 227 6.36 1.71 11.25
CA THR A 227 5.80 1.18 10.00
C THR A 227 6.77 0.22 9.33
N ASN A 228 8.05 0.58 9.25
CA ASN A 228 9.11 -0.28 8.71
C ASN A 228 9.29 -1.57 9.53
N GLU A 229 9.25 -1.49 10.86
CA GLU A 229 9.28 -2.67 11.73
C GLU A 229 8.07 -3.59 11.52
N PHE A 230 6.88 -3.02 11.32
CA PHE A 230 5.67 -3.79 11.05
C PHE A 230 5.75 -4.51 9.69
N ALA A 231 6.27 -3.84 8.65
CA ALA A 231 6.50 -4.45 7.35
C ALA A 231 7.58 -5.56 7.43
N ARG A 232 8.70 -5.29 8.11
CA ARG A 232 9.78 -6.26 8.29
C ARG A 232 9.32 -7.52 9.02
N MET A 233 8.53 -7.37 10.08
CA MET A 233 7.95 -8.51 10.81
C MET A 233 7.20 -9.46 9.86
N GLN A 234 6.38 -8.92 8.96
CA GLN A 234 5.63 -9.73 7.99
C GLN A 234 6.57 -10.35 6.94
N ALA A 235 7.53 -9.57 6.42
CA ALA A 235 8.53 -10.06 5.47
C ALA A 235 9.34 -11.22 6.04
N ASP A 236 9.82 -11.10 7.27
CA ASP A 236 10.62 -12.14 7.94
C ASP A 236 9.83 -13.45 8.12
N ILE A 237 8.53 -13.35 8.35
CA ILE A 237 7.64 -14.52 8.39
C ILE A 237 7.50 -15.13 7.01
N ILE A 238 7.12 -14.34 6.01
CA ILE A 238 6.86 -14.81 4.64
C ILE A 238 8.11 -15.49 4.04
N ARG A 239 9.29 -14.91 4.25
CA ARG A 239 10.57 -15.43 3.74
C ARG A 239 10.87 -16.88 4.16
N LYS A 240 10.27 -17.39 5.24
CA LYS A 240 10.45 -18.78 5.69
C LYS A 240 9.75 -19.80 4.81
N TYR A 241 8.76 -19.38 4.03
CA TYR A 241 7.81 -20.27 3.36
C TYR A 241 7.76 -20.12 1.84
N ILE A 242 8.27 -19.02 1.30
CA ILE A 242 8.24 -18.75 -0.16
C ILE A 242 9.33 -19.51 -0.89
N LYS A 243 9.10 -19.75 -2.17
CA LYS A 243 10.05 -20.45 -3.06
C LYS A 243 11.18 -19.52 -3.50
N GLU A 244 12.28 -20.10 -3.92
CA GLU A 244 13.34 -19.36 -4.61
C GLU A 244 12.79 -18.66 -5.86
N GLY A 245 13.08 -17.38 -6.00
CA GLY A 245 12.59 -16.55 -7.09
C GLY A 245 11.24 -15.85 -6.84
N ASP A 246 10.50 -16.22 -5.79
CA ASP A 246 9.35 -15.46 -5.34
C ASP A 246 9.82 -14.14 -4.70
N PHE A 247 8.93 -13.15 -4.66
CA PHE A 247 9.25 -11.80 -4.18
C PHE A 247 8.30 -11.34 -3.07
N ILE A 248 8.74 -10.31 -2.35
CA ILE A 248 7.93 -9.55 -1.41
C ILE A 248 7.91 -8.09 -1.85
N THR A 249 6.74 -7.49 -1.88
CA THR A 249 6.52 -6.08 -2.20
C THR A 249 5.49 -5.46 -1.26
N THR A 250 5.33 -4.16 -1.32
CA THR A 250 4.17 -3.42 -0.83
C THR A 250 3.83 -2.32 -1.82
N ASN A 251 2.67 -1.67 -1.66
CA ASN A 251 2.18 -0.67 -2.61
C ASN A 251 2.00 0.72 -1.97
N GLY A 252 1.98 1.74 -2.81
CA GLY A 252 1.84 3.14 -2.44
C GLY A 252 3.17 3.81 -2.05
N LEU A 253 3.12 5.13 -1.91
CA LEU A 253 4.13 5.97 -1.28
C LEU A 253 3.38 7.00 -0.45
N PHE A 254 3.06 6.64 0.78
CA PHE A 254 2.26 7.49 1.68
C PHE A 254 3.13 8.16 2.74
N GLY A 255 2.58 9.14 3.45
CA GLY A 255 3.30 10.00 4.36
C GLY A 255 3.97 9.28 5.54
N HIS A 256 5.02 9.89 6.04
CA HIS A 256 5.76 9.51 7.24
C HIS A 256 6.40 8.11 7.16
N VAL A 257 6.86 7.68 5.99
CA VAL A 257 7.57 6.40 5.81
C VAL A 257 8.84 6.60 4.99
N ASP A 258 9.96 6.16 5.51
CA ASP A 258 11.20 5.99 4.77
C ASP A 258 11.14 4.69 3.95
N TYR A 259 10.71 4.81 2.71
CA TYR A 259 10.59 3.66 1.81
C TYR A 259 11.95 3.15 1.31
N GLN A 260 13.01 3.95 1.33
CA GLN A 260 14.35 3.46 0.98
C GLN A 260 14.85 2.48 2.04
N LYS A 261 14.58 2.78 3.33
CA LYS A 261 14.85 1.85 4.43
C LYS A 261 14.02 0.58 4.27
N MET A 262 12.73 0.70 3.97
CA MET A 262 11.85 -0.45 3.75
C MET A 262 12.34 -1.35 2.61
N ALA A 263 12.73 -0.77 1.48
CA ALA A 263 13.27 -1.50 0.33
C ALA A 263 14.62 -2.17 0.66
N GLY A 264 15.44 -1.55 1.51
CA GLY A 264 16.70 -2.14 1.94
C GLY A 264 16.58 -3.28 2.95
N GLU A 265 15.50 -3.34 3.72
CA GLU A 265 15.37 -4.24 4.86
C GLU A 265 14.25 -5.29 4.73
N SER A 266 13.19 -5.03 3.96
CA SER A 266 11.95 -5.82 4.03
C SER A 266 11.45 -6.33 2.69
N ILE A 267 11.39 -5.47 1.69
CA ILE A 267 10.79 -5.77 0.37
C ILE A 267 11.87 -5.87 -0.72
N ASP A 268 11.60 -6.62 -1.76
CA ASP A 268 12.51 -6.78 -2.90
C ASP A 268 12.42 -5.60 -3.87
N PHE A 269 11.25 -4.99 -3.97
CA PHE A 269 10.99 -3.77 -4.73
C PHE A 269 9.69 -3.12 -4.26
N ILE A 270 9.54 -1.83 -4.55
CA ILE A 270 8.31 -1.07 -4.29
C ILE A 270 7.36 -1.15 -5.47
N THR A 271 6.06 -1.13 -5.20
CA THR A 271 5.04 -0.84 -6.21
C THR A 271 4.31 0.45 -5.89
N TYR A 272 3.78 1.12 -6.91
CA TYR A 272 3.08 2.38 -6.78
C TYR A 272 1.61 2.25 -7.20
N ASP A 273 0.74 3.06 -6.59
CA ASP A 273 -0.67 3.14 -6.92
C ASP A 273 -0.94 4.42 -7.70
N SER A 274 -1.19 4.25 -8.98
CA SER A 274 -1.25 5.33 -9.97
C SER A 274 -2.69 5.66 -10.32
N TYR A 275 -3.19 6.74 -9.74
CA TYR A 275 -4.54 7.28 -10.00
C TYR A 275 -4.47 8.70 -10.56
N PRO A 276 -4.09 8.89 -11.83
CA PRO A 276 -3.85 10.20 -12.40
C PRO A 276 -5.06 11.13 -12.36
N ASN A 277 -6.28 10.61 -12.41
CA ASN A 277 -7.49 11.42 -12.33
C ASN A 277 -7.70 12.12 -10.97
N PHE A 278 -6.98 11.73 -9.89
CA PHE A 278 -6.94 12.53 -8.66
C PHE A 278 -6.33 13.93 -8.85
N ALA A 279 -5.59 14.12 -9.93
CA ALA A 279 -5.05 15.43 -10.29
C ALA A 279 -6.06 16.34 -11.01
N TYR A 280 -7.22 15.82 -11.42
CA TYR A 280 -8.23 16.57 -12.17
C TYR A 280 -9.46 16.85 -11.31
N ASP A 281 -9.80 18.11 -11.15
CA ASP A 281 -11.04 18.55 -10.52
C ASP A 281 -12.11 18.72 -11.58
N LEU A 282 -13.21 17.97 -11.50
CA LEU A 282 -14.34 18.05 -12.42
C LEU A 282 -15.04 19.42 -12.39
N ASN A 283 -14.95 20.15 -11.29
CA ASN A 283 -15.55 21.48 -11.17
C ASN A 283 -14.72 22.57 -11.84
N ASN A 284 -13.51 22.26 -12.26
CA ASN A 284 -12.57 23.23 -12.80
C ASN A 284 -12.19 22.94 -14.25
N TYR A 285 -13.21 22.80 -15.11
CA TYR A 285 -13.02 22.57 -16.55
C TYR A 285 -12.25 23.70 -17.27
N SER A 286 -12.24 24.88 -16.68
CA SER A 286 -11.42 25.99 -17.13
C SER A 286 -9.99 25.91 -16.66
N ASP A 287 -9.62 24.82 -16.03
CA ASP A 287 -8.32 24.66 -15.42
C ASP A 287 -7.22 24.73 -16.47
N LYS A 288 -6.56 25.84 -16.46
CA LYS A 288 -5.41 26.15 -17.30
C LYS A 288 -4.13 25.50 -16.81
N ASP A 289 -4.22 24.67 -15.76
CA ASP A 289 -3.08 23.95 -15.25
C ASP A 289 -2.72 22.76 -16.16
N GLU A 290 -2.09 23.09 -17.27
CA GLU A 290 -1.55 22.16 -18.25
C GLU A 290 -0.46 21.23 -17.65
N MET A 291 -0.13 21.42 -16.39
CA MET A 291 0.98 20.73 -15.70
C MET A 291 0.54 19.57 -14.78
N LYS A 292 -0.76 19.29 -14.66
CA LYS A 292 -1.26 18.25 -13.75
C LYS A 292 -0.72 16.86 -14.06
N ASP A 293 -0.55 16.53 -15.33
CA ASP A 293 0.09 15.26 -15.72
C ASP A 293 1.55 15.13 -15.25
N ARG A 294 2.23 16.26 -14.99
CA ARG A 294 3.61 16.27 -14.49
C ARG A 294 3.73 15.81 -13.04
N LYS A 295 2.69 15.98 -12.23
CA LYS A 295 2.66 15.45 -10.87
C LYS A 295 2.88 13.94 -10.87
N TRP A 296 2.23 13.21 -11.76
CA TRP A 296 2.41 11.76 -11.86
C TRP A 296 3.78 11.37 -12.38
N SER A 297 4.34 12.12 -13.31
CA SER A 297 5.73 11.92 -13.76
C SER A 297 6.72 12.07 -12.62
N ARG A 298 6.54 13.07 -11.75
CA ARG A 298 7.31 13.25 -10.53
C ARG A 298 7.17 12.04 -9.59
N ASN A 299 5.94 11.63 -9.27
CA ASN A 299 5.69 10.52 -8.35
C ASN A 299 6.31 9.20 -8.86
N LEU A 300 6.23 8.92 -10.15
CA LEU A 300 6.87 7.76 -10.77
C LEU A 300 8.40 7.83 -10.67
N THR A 301 8.99 9.02 -10.82
CA THR A 301 10.43 9.24 -10.62
C THR A 301 10.83 9.00 -9.16
N GLU A 302 10.04 9.48 -8.20
CA GLU A 302 10.27 9.24 -6.78
C GLU A 302 10.16 7.74 -6.44
N THR A 303 9.16 7.05 -7.00
CA THR A 303 8.99 5.61 -6.82
C THR A 303 10.21 4.83 -7.30
N ARG A 304 10.70 5.14 -8.50
CA ARG A 304 11.91 4.50 -9.05
C ARG A 304 13.14 4.73 -8.17
N ALA A 305 13.22 5.86 -7.47
CA ALA A 305 14.35 6.15 -6.59
C ALA A 305 14.34 5.31 -5.29
N VAL A 306 13.21 4.69 -4.93
CA VAL A 306 13.09 3.82 -3.74
C VAL A 306 13.79 2.49 -3.94
N SER A 307 13.56 1.87 -5.11
CA SER A 307 14.19 0.60 -5.47
C SER A 307 14.59 0.64 -6.94
N ARG A 308 15.70 -0.03 -7.28
CA ARG A 308 16.24 -0.05 -8.65
C ARG A 308 15.22 -0.46 -9.70
N ILE A 309 14.34 -1.38 -9.32
CA ILE A 309 13.20 -1.85 -10.11
C ILE A 309 11.90 -1.50 -9.38
N PHE A 310 10.84 -1.22 -10.11
CA PHE A 310 9.53 -0.99 -9.53
C PHE A 310 8.40 -1.42 -10.46
N GLY A 311 7.19 -1.51 -9.92
CA GLY A 311 5.97 -1.78 -10.66
C GLY A 311 4.83 -0.86 -10.25
N ILE A 312 3.73 -0.94 -10.98
CA ILE A 312 2.46 -0.34 -10.61
C ILE A 312 1.54 -1.44 -10.12
N MET A 313 1.15 -1.42 -8.84
CA MET A 313 0.22 -2.41 -8.32
C MET A 313 -1.22 -2.04 -8.61
N GLU A 314 -1.52 -0.74 -8.62
CA GLU A 314 -2.86 -0.22 -8.87
C GLU A 314 -2.81 0.91 -9.89
N GLN A 315 -3.04 0.57 -11.15
CA GLN A 315 -3.24 1.57 -12.21
C GLN A 315 -4.74 1.83 -12.36
N GLN A 316 -5.15 3.08 -12.28
CA GLN A 316 -6.55 3.45 -12.50
C GLN A 316 -7.10 2.88 -13.82
N SER A 317 -8.26 2.21 -13.75
CA SER A 317 -8.93 1.63 -14.92
C SER A 317 -10.37 2.09 -15.12
N GLY A 318 -10.94 2.80 -14.14
CA GLY A 318 -12.32 3.27 -14.19
C GLY A 318 -12.53 4.60 -13.47
N ALA A 319 -13.79 4.99 -13.28
CA ALA A 319 -14.16 6.13 -12.44
C ALA A 319 -13.85 5.84 -10.98
N GLY A 320 -13.52 6.86 -10.19
CA GLY A 320 -13.23 6.74 -8.77
C GLY A 320 -14.43 6.92 -7.86
N GLY A 321 -14.37 6.27 -6.71
CA GLY A 321 -15.34 6.40 -5.63
C GLY A 321 -15.19 5.29 -4.59
N TRP A 322 -15.25 5.63 -3.31
CA TRP A 322 -15.27 4.66 -2.20
C TRP A 322 -16.69 4.50 -1.67
N ASN A 323 -16.88 4.80 -0.40
CA ASN A 323 -18.18 4.86 0.28
C ASN A 323 -19.03 6.08 -0.16
N SER A 324 -18.47 6.95 -0.99
CA SER A 324 -19.12 8.07 -1.63
C SER A 324 -18.62 8.23 -3.08
N ARG A 325 -19.40 8.91 -3.91
CA ARG A 325 -18.93 9.25 -5.25
C ARG A 325 -17.83 10.29 -5.17
N MET A 326 -16.75 10.06 -5.89
CA MET A 326 -15.65 11.01 -6.05
C MET A 326 -15.75 11.71 -7.40
N MET A 327 -15.16 12.91 -7.48
CA MET A 327 -15.10 13.69 -8.71
C MET A 327 -13.99 13.18 -9.66
N GLN A 328 -13.97 11.87 -9.88
CA GLN A 328 -13.02 11.21 -10.76
C GLN A 328 -13.73 10.61 -11.96
N PRO A 329 -13.56 11.20 -13.14
CA PRO A 329 -14.25 10.74 -14.33
C PRO A 329 -13.74 9.39 -14.80
N THR A 330 -14.58 8.68 -15.52
CA THR A 330 -14.14 7.50 -16.28
C THR A 330 -13.02 7.90 -17.25
N PRO A 331 -11.93 7.15 -17.32
CA PRO A 331 -10.85 7.42 -18.27
C PRO A 331 -11.37 7.57 -19.70
N ARG A 332 -10.95 8.62 -20.40
CA ARG A 332 -11.24 8.79 -21.81
C ARG A 332 -10.51 7.73 -22.64
N ARG A 333 -10.96 7.52 -23.86
CA ARG A 333 -10.27 6.61 -24.79
C ARG A 333 -8.81 7.04 -24.95
N GLY A 334 -7.88 6.11 -24.75
CA GLY A 334 -6.44 6.33 -24.82
C GLY A 334 -5.80 6.82 -23.51
N GLN A 335 -6.56 7.20 -22.48
CA GLN A 335 -5.95 7.61 -21.21
C GLN A 335 -5.32 6.44 -20.47
N MET A 336 -5.94 5.28 -20.43
CA MET A 336 -5.31 4.09 -19.82
C MET A 336 -4.01 3.72 -20.55
N THR A 337 -4.02 3.83 -21.88
CA THR A 337 -2.80 3.65 -22.69
C THR A 337 -1.74 4.67 -22.32
N LEU A 338 -2.10 5.96 -22.24
CA LEU A 338 -1.17 7.02 -21.87
C LEU A 338 -0.52 6.78 -20.49
N TRP A 339 -1.34 6.49 -19.50
CA TRP A 339 -0.84 6.26 -18.12
C TRP A 339 0.04 5.01 -18.00
N THR A 340 -0.35 3.92 -18.67
CA THR A 340 0.47 2.71 -18.71
C THR A 340 1.81 2.99 -19.39
N MET A 341 1.82 3.66 -20.55
CA MET A 341 3.06 4.01 -21.25
C MET A 341 3.90 5.00 -20.46
N GLN A 342 3.31 5.93 -19.73
CA GLN A 342 4.01 6.84 -18.84
C GLN A 342 4.73 6.05 -17.72
N SER A 343 4.06 5.11 -17.09
CA SER A 343 4.65 4.25 -16.05
C SER A 343 5.84 3.47 -16.60
N ILE A 344 5.69 2.86 -17.79
CA ILE A 344 6.76 2.12 -18.47
C ILE A 344 7.91 3.05 -18.85
N ALA A 345 7.63 4.25 -19.36
CA ALA A 345 8.67 5.24 -19.71
C ALA A 345 9.48 5.72 -18.49
N HIS A 346 8.93 5.58 -17.28
CA HIS A 346 9.63 5.83 -16.02
C HIS A 346 10.33 4.58 -15.46
N GLY A 347 10.27 3.43 -16.16
CA GLY A 347 10.99 2.20 -15.81
C GLY A 347 10.15 1.14 -15.09
N ALA A 348 8.81 1.22 -15.14
CA ALA A 348 7.96 0.15 -14.60
C ALA A 348 7.90 -1.03 -15.57
N ASP A 349 8.30 -2.23 -15.13
CA ASP A 349 8.21 -3.46 -15.90
C ASP A 349 6.96 -4.30 -15.56
N PHE A 350 6.17 -3.86 -14.59
CA PHE A 350 4.90 -4.46 -14.18
C PHE A 350 3.84 -3.39 -14.00
N VAL A 351 2.68 -3.58 -14.64
CA VAL A 351 1.53 -2.67 -14.48
C VAL A 351 0.28 -3.49 -14.24
N SER A 352 -0.28 -3.37 -13.04
CA SER A 352 -1.52 -4.01 -12.60
C SER A 352 -2.62 -2.98 -12.51
N TYR A 353 -3.81 -3.31 -13.01
CA TYR A 353 -4.95 -2.40 -13.02
C TYR A 353 -5.81 -2.58 -11.76
N PHE A 354 -6.26 -1.50 -11.18
CA PHE A 354 -7.29 -1.52 -10.16
C PHE A 354 -8.62 -1.17 -10.81
N ARG A 355 -9.50 -2.11 -10.98
CA ARG A 355 -9.51 -3.57 -10.76
C ARG A 355 -10.20 -4.28 -11.91
N TRP A 356 -10.30 -5.60 -11.89
CA TRP A 356 -10.96 -6.32 -12.99
C TRP A 356 -12.43 -5.97 -13.12
N ARG A 357 -13.27 -6.29 -12.14
CA ARG A 357 -14.70 -6.00 -12.12
C ARG A 357 -15.03 -4.77 -11.27
N THR A 358 -15.97 -3.97 -11.73
CA THR A 358 -16.62 -2.95 -10.91
C THR A 358 -17.48 -3.62 -9.85
N CYS A 359 -17.29 -3.27 -8.58
CA CYS A 359 -18.06 -3.83 -7.48
C CYS A 359 -19.52 -3.41 -7.54
N THR A 360 -20.44 -4.36 -7.32
CA THR A 360 -21.89 -4.10 -7.33
C THR A 360 -22.47 -3.94 -5.92
N PHE A 361 -21.63 -4.10 -4.88
CA PHE A 361 -21.99 -3.98 -3.47
C PHE A 361 -20.74 -3.64 -2.63
N GLY A 362 -20.95 -3.25 -1.39
CA GLY A 362 -19.87 -2.97 -0.43
C GLY A 362 -19.33 -1.54 -0.53
N THR A 363 -18.25 -1.30 0.18
CA THR A 363 -17.69 0.05 0.42
C THR A 363 -17.29 0.76 -0.87
N GLU A 364 -16.66 0.03 -1.79
CA GLU A 364 -16.15 0.60 -3.05
C GLU A 364 -17.12 0.44 -4.22
N ILE A 365 -18.41 0.47 -3.96
CA ILE A 365 -19.46 0.34 -5.00
C ILE A 365 -19.33 1.39 -6.12
N TYR A 366 -18.71 2.53 -5.83
CA TYR A 366 -18.50 3.60 -6.80
C TYR A 366 -17.14 3.56 -7.50
N TRP A 367 -16.29 2.60 -7.13
CA TRP A 367 -14.97 2.42 -7.76
C TRP A 367 -15.07 1.46 -8.95
N HIS A 368 -14.81 1.97 -10.14
CA HIS A 368 -14.97 1.20 -11.36
C HIS A 368 -13.69 0.49 -11.78
N GLY A 369 -13.83 -0.75 -12.20
CA GLY A 369 -12.78 -1.59 -12.78
C GLY A 369 -12.71 -1.52 -14.32
N ILE A 370 -11.96 -2.43 -14.90
CA ILE A 370 -11.89 -2.64 -16.36
C ILE A 370 -13.28 -2.97 -16.90
N LEU A 371 -13.96 -3.94 -16.29
CA LEU A 371 -15.37 -4.25 -16.59
C LEU A 371 -16.28 -3.32 -15.78
N ASP A 372 -17.33 -2.83 -16.40
CA ASP A 372 -18.37 -2.05 -15.72
C ASP A 372 -19.33 -2.95 -14.92
N TYR A 373 -20.38 -2.36 -14.33
CA TYR A 373 -21.39 -3.10 -13.57
C TYR A 373 -22.06 -4.24 -14.33
N SER A 374 -22.11 -4.17 -15.65
CA SER A 374 -22.71 -5.23 -16.48
C SER A 374 -21.82 -6.49 -16.57
N GLY A 375 -20.52 -6.37 -16.27
CA GLY A 375 -19.53 -7.41 -16.46
C GLY A 375 -19.26 -7.78 -17.93
N ARG A 376 -19.86 -7.04 -18.89
CA ARG A 376 -19.73 -7.32 -20.32
C ARG A 376 -18.47 -6.67 -20.90
N ASP A 377 -18.11 -7.12 -22.10
CA ASP A 377 -17.04 -6.49 -22.88
C ASP A 377 -17.38 -5.01 -23.14
N ASN A 378 -16.38 -4.18 -22.99
CA ASN A 378 -16.49 -2.75 -23.15
C ASN A 378 -15.20 -2.15 -23.72
N ARG A 379 -15.19 -0.83 -23.97
CA ARG A 379 -14.04 -0.15 -24.56
C ARG A 379 -12.76 -0.23 -23.71
N ARG A 380 -12.87 -0.32 -22.36
CA ARG A 380 -11.70 -0.40 -21.46
C ARG A 380 -11.02 -1.75 -21.60
N LEU A 381 -11.77 -2.83 -21.65
CA LEU A 381 -11.25 -4.17 -21.92
C LEU A 381 -10.53 -4.23 -23.28
N ALA A 382 -11.16 -3.66 -24.32
CA ALA A 382 -10.52 -3.57 -25.63
C ALA A 382 -9.23 -2.74 -25.60
N GLU A 383 -9.21 -1.64 -24.84
CA GLU A 383 -8.02 -0.80 -24.65
C GLU A 383 -6.89 -1.56 -23.93
N VAL A 384 -7.19 -2.40 -22.91
CA VAL A 384 -6.19 -3.26 -22.27
C VAL A 384 -5.59 -4.24 -23.26
N GLY A 385 -6.38 -4.90 -24.10
CA GLY A 385 -5.87 -5.77 -25.16
C GLY A 385 -4.97 -5.03 -26.17
N ASP A 386 -5.29 -3.77 -26.49
CA ASP A 386 -4.43 -2.95 -27.36
C ASP A 386 -3.15 -2.49 -26.66
N ILE A 387 -3.21 -2.23 -25.33
CA ILE A 387 -2.02 -1.96 -24.51
C ILE A 387 -1.12 -3.19 -24.53
N TYR A 388 -1.65 -4.39 -24.31
CA TYR A 388 -0.86 -5.63 -24.36
C TYR A 388 -0.08 -5.80 -25.67
N LYS A 389 -0.72 -5.54 -26.82
CA LYS A 389 -0.02 -5.57 -28.12
C LYS A 389 1.14 -4.56 -28.17
N LYS A 390 0.94 -3.35 -27.62
CA LYS A 390 1.95 -2.30 -27.60
C LYS A 390 3.11 -2.66 -26.67
N VAL A 391 2.85 -3.13 -25.44
CA VAL A 391 3.91 -3.53 -24.51
C VAL A 391 4.69 -4.73 -25.01
N THR A 392 4.04 -5.66 -25.71
CA THR A 392 4.71 -6.77 -26.37
C THR A 392 5.67 -6.32 -27.47
N ALA A 393 5.27 -5.28 -28.22
CA ALA A 393 6.13 -4.68 -29.25
C ALA A 393 7.31 -3.90 -28.65
N LEU A 394 7.19 -3.46 -27.40
CA LEU A 394 8.21 -2.70 -26.66
C LEU A 394 9.04 -3.59 -25.70
N ARG A 395 8.95 -4.90 -25.81
CA ARG A 395 9.64 -5.83 -24.88
C ARG A 395 11.14 -5.58 -24.72
N GLU A 396 11.80 -5.00 -25.71
CA GLU A 396 13.24 -4.72 -25.70
C GLU A 396 13.64 -3.64 -24.68
N ILE A 397 12.69 -2.85 -24.17
CA ILE A 397 12.96 -1.84 -23.12
C ILE A 397 12.79 -2.40 -21.70
N ALA A 398 12.24 -3.62 -21.56
CA ALA A 398 12.07 -4.24 -20.25
C ALA A 398 13.44 -4.45 -19.57
N GLY A 399 13.52 -4.11 -18.29
CA GLY A 399 14.77 -4.17 -17.53
C GLY A 399 15.82 -3.13 -17.92
N GLY A 400 15.47 -2.19 -18.81
CA GLY A 400 16.35 -1.10 -19.23
C GLY A 400 16.77 -0.20 -18.09
N GLU A 401 18.00 0.33 -18.14
CA GLU A 401 18.47 1.32 -17.19
C GLU A 401 17.97 2.71 -17.60
N TYR A 402 17.52 3.47 -16.60
CA TYR A 402 17.07 4.83 -16.81
C TYR A 402 18.26 5.79 -16.69
N GLU A 403 18.57 6.50 -17.75
CA GLU A 403 19.59 7.55 -17.75
C GLU A 403 18.97 8.90 -17.33
N ALA A 404 19.50 9.51 -16.29
CA ALA A 404 19.10 10.82 -15.82
C ALA A 404 20.27 11.81 -15.90
N ALA A 405 20.05 12.93 -16.58
CA ALA A 405 21.07 13.99 -16.68
C ALA A 405 21.18 14.84 -15.39
N VAL A 406 20.13 14.81 -14.55
CA VAL A 406 20.06 15.59 -13.30
C VAL A 406 19.52 14.69 -12.20
N GLY A 407 20.17 14.73 -11.03
CA GLY A 407 19.70 14.08 -9.79
C GLY A 407 19.12 15.11 -8.82
N VAL A 408 18.01 14.77 -8.17
CA VAL A 408 17.44 15.55 -7.06
C VAL A 408 17.63 14.74 -5.78
N ILE A 409 18.27 15.36 -4.78
CA ILE A 409 18.46 14.73 -3.46
C ILE A 409 17.14 14.77 -2.72
N LYS A 410 16.72 13.61 -2.18
CA LYS A 410 15.58 13.48 -1.28
C LYS A 410 16.09 12.98 0.07
N ASP A 411 15.75 13.69 1.13
CA ASP A 411 16.08 13.38 2.51
C ASP A 411 14.79 13.31 3.33
N TYR A 412 14.56 12.18 4.00
CA TYR A 412 13.31 11.97 4.73
C TYR A 412 13.22 12.84 5.99
N ASP A 413 14.33 13.09 6.69
CA ASP A 413 14.33 14.00 7.85
C ASP A 413 13.93 15.41 7.45
N ASN A 414 14.43 15.87 6.31
CA ASN A 414 14.09 17.19 5.76
C ASN A 414 12.62 17.27 5.32
N ILE A 415 12.08 16.18 4.78
CA ILE A 415 10.66 16.09 4.42
C ILE A 415 9.78 16.10 5.69
N PHE A 416 10.14 15.34 6.73
CA PHE A 416 9.41 15.29 7.97
C PHE A 416 9.41 16.65 8.69
N ASP A 417 10.53 17.38 8.65
CA ASP A 417 10.62 18.73 9.19
C ASP A 417 9.74 19.71 8.40
N ALA A 418 9.80 19.66 7.08
CA ALA A 418 9.05 20.54 6.19
C ALA A 418 7.52 20.34 6.23
N GLU A 419 7.03 19.18 6.61
CA GLU A 419 5.60 18.95 6.81
C GLU A 419 5.01 19.80 7.96
N TYR A 420 5.83 20.19 8.91
CA TYR A 420 5.45 21.06 10.03
C TYR A 420 5.88 22.51 9.84
N ASP A 421 7.02 22.73 9.22
CA ASP A 421 7.54 24.07 8.90
C ASP A 421 7.20 24.46 7.46
N LYS A 422 6.04 25.08 7.30
CA LYS A 422 5.51 25.52 6.00
C LYS A 422 6.24 26.68 5.35
N TRP A 423 7.38 27.09 5.88
CA TRP A 423 8.20 28.17 5.32
C TRP A 423 8.92 27.74 4.03
N HIS A 424 8.90 26.49 3.69
CA HIS A 424 9.63 25.92 2.56
C HIS A 424 8.71 25.38 1.44
N GLU A 425 7.42 25.74 1.46
CA GLU A 425 6.50 25.42 0.36
C GLU A 425 6.73 26.31 -0.88
#